data_a5d19ba5203ffac4e90e3df287be595f
#
_entry.id   a5d19ba5203ffac4e90e3df287be595f
#
_cell.length_a   1.000
_cell.length_b   1.000
_cell.length_c   1.000
_cell.angle_alpha   90.00
_cell.angle_beta   90.00
_cell.angle_gamma   90.00
#
_symmetry.space_group_name_H-M   'P 1'
#
loop_
_entity.id
_entity.type
_entity.pdbx_description
1 polymer ?
#
loop_
_entity_poly.entity_id
_entity_poly.type
_entity_poly.pdbx_seq_one_letter_code
_entity_poly.pdbx_strand_id
1 'polypeptide(L)'
;HDALPIYGTGYAESKAALEGSASLPALFMVAKMAVIWLAFVSRIPGGVFAPALAVGAGLGADIAYFLPGEQDAAILVLGMVAFLAAMTQTPITSFVIVMEMTANHQMLLPLMATAVVAHGVSKSVAPLPLYHALAHPALRRAEQKLHAPSATVDRPAT
;
A
#
# COMPACT_ATOMS: atom_id res chain seq x y z
N HIS A 1 0.45 -28.12 -5.52
CA HIS A 1 0.02 -27.10 -6.53
C HIS A 1 0.29 -25.73 -5.95
N ASP A 2 1.57 -25.35 -5.94
CA ASP A 2 2.05 -24.06 -5.44
C ASP A 2 1.96 -23.03 -6.56
N ALA A 3 0.73 -22.76 -7.03
CA ALA A 3 0.51 -21.59 -7.86
C ALA A 3 0.72 -20.37 -6.97
N LEU A 4 1.71 -19.54 -7.31
CA LEU A 4 1.95 -18.27 -6.65
C LEU A 4 0.61 -17.53 -6.56
N PRO A 5 0.13 -17.14 -5.36
CA PRO A 5 -1.15 -16.46 -5.18
C PRO A 5 -1.04 -15.00 -5.63
N ILE A 6 -0.94 -14.81 -6.96
CA ILE A 6 -0.78 -13.50 -7.60
C ILE A 6 -2.14 -12.81 -7.74
N TYR A 7 -3.21 -13.61 -7.78
CA TYR A 7 -4.59 -13.13 -7.95
C TYR A 7 -5.17 -12.61 -6.64
N GLY A 8 -5.94 -11.53 -6.69
CA GLY A 8 -6.59 -10.92 -5.55
C GLY A 8 -5.73 -9.91 -4.78
N THR A 9 -6.24 -9.45 -3.65
CA THR A 9 -5.62 -8.42 -2.81
C THR A 9 -4.40 -8.90 -2.04
N GLY A 10 -4.20 -10.22 -1.90
CA GLY A 10 -3.17 -10.82 -1.04
C GLY A 10 -3.56 -10.90 0.44
N TYR A 11 -4.82 -10.59 0.77
CA TYR A 11 -5.29 -10.62 2.16
C TYR A 11 -5.25 -12.03 2.76
N ALA A 12 -5.71 -13.03 2.01
CA ALA A 12 -5.77 -14.42 2.50
C ALA A 12 -4.36 -14.97 2.80
N GLU A 13 -3.41 -14.70 1.93
CA GLU A 13 -2.02 -15.12 2.07
C GLU A 13 -1.34 -14.41 3.24
N SER A 14 -1.53 -13.10 3.35
CA SER A 14 -0.96 -12.31 4.45
C SER A 14 -1.55 -12.74 5.80
N LYS A 15 -2.87 -13.05 5.85
CA LYS A 15 -3.53 -13.56 7.04
C LYS A 15 -2.99 -14.93 7.43
N ALA A 16 -2.87 -15.86 6.49
CA ALA A 16 -2.32 -17.20 6.73
C ALA A 16 -0.87 -17.13 7.23
N ALA A 17 -0.07 -16.20 6.73
CA ALA A 17 1.29 -15.97 7.21
C ALA A 17 1.32 -15.40 8.65
N LEU A 18 0.43 -14.46 8.98
CA LEU A 18 0.30 -13.92 10.34
C LEU A 18 -0.15 -14.97 11.35
N GLU A 19 -0.98 -15.91 10.93
CA GLU A 19 -1.46 -17.04 11.75
C GLU A 19 -0.43 -18.19 11.83
N GLY A 20 0.71 -18.06 11.15
CA GLY A 20 1.76 -19.10 11.11
C GLY A 20 1.37 -20.36 10.35
N SER A 21 0.25 -20.33 9.61
CA SER A 21 -0.28 -21.48 8.87
C SER A 21 0.35 -21.65 7.48
N ALA A 22 0.98 -20.61 6.94
CA ALA A 22 1.70 -20.63 5.66
C ALA A 22 2.88 -19.66 5.68
N SER A 23 3.97 -20.04 5.00
CA SER A 23 5.09 -19.14 4.73
C SER A 23 4.86 -18.40 3.41
N LEU A 24 5.16 -17.11 3.37
CA LEU A 24 5.14 -16.36 2.11
C LEU A 24 6.38 -16.73 1.28
N PRO A 25 6.23 -16.98 -0.04
CA PRO A 25 7.38 -17.20 -0.91
C PRO A 25 8.27 -15.95 -0.97
N ALA A 26 9.59 -16.12 -1.03
CA ALA A 26 10.57 -15.03 -1.07
C ALA A 26 10.34 -14.02 -2.22
N LEU A 27 9.67 -14.42 -3.29
CA LEU A 27 9.30 -13.54 -4.42
C LEU A 27 7.91 -12.92 -4.30
N PHE A 28 7.18 -13.18 -3.20
CA PHE A 28 5.81 -12.68 -3.03
C PHE A 28 5.75 -11.16 -3.05
N MET A 29 6.64 -10.49 -2.32
CA MET A 29 6.73 -9.03 -2.29
C MET A 29 6.94 -8.44 -3.69
N VAL A 30 7.91 -8.97 -4.43
CA VAL A 30 8.26 -8.48 -5.78
C VAL A 30 7.10 -8.71 -6.75
N ALA A 31 6.49 -9.89 -6.70
CA ALA A 31 5.35 -10.24 -7.56
C ALA A 31 4.15 -9.33 -7.27
N LYS A 32 3.80 -9.09 -6.01
CA LYS A 32 2.71 -8.18 -5.62
C LYS A 32 3.02 -6.73 -5.98
N MET A 33 4.26 -6.28 -5.80
CA MET A 33 4.70 -4.94 -6.23
C MET A 33 4.52 -4.76 -7.75
N ALA A 34 4.92 -5.76 -8.56
CA ALA A 34 4.75 -5.74 -10.01
C ALA A 34 3.27 -5.68 -10.40
N VAL A 35 2.39 -6.44 -9.74
CA VAL A 35 0.94 -6.43 -9.98
C VAL A 35 0.33 -5.06 -9.66
N ILE A 36 0.73 -4.44 -8.54
CA ILE A 36 0.28 -3.09 -8.18
C ILE A 36 0.72 -2.09 -9.26
N TRP A 37 1.97 -2.18 -9.69
CA TRP A 37 2.52 -1.30 -10.72
C TRP A 37 1.76 -1.45 -12.04
N LEU A 38 1.47 -2.68 -12.44
CA LEU A 38 0.69 -3.00 -13.64
C LEU A 38 -0.75 -2.46 -13.54
N ALA A 39 -1.38 -2.58 -12.37
CA ALA A 39 -2.71 -2.03 -12.11
C ALA A 39 -2.73 -0.50 -12.24
N PHE A 40 -1.70 0.21 -11.77
CA PHE A 40 -1.56 1.65 -11.98
C PHE A 40 -1.42 2.03 -13.46
N VAL A 41 -0.60 1.30 -14.20
CA VAL A 41 -0.42 1.53 -15.65
C VAL A 41 -1.71 1.27 -16.41
N SER A 42 -2.46 0.25 -16.03
CA SER A 42 -3.75 -0.11 -16.64
C SER A 42 -4.88 0.87 -16.32
N ARG A 43 -4.66 1.85 -15.44
CA ARG A 43 -5.66 2.84 -15.00
C ARG A 43 -6.95 2.22 -14.46
N ILE A 44 -6.90 1.00 -13.96
CA ILE A 44 -8.04 0.35 -13.33
C ILE A 44 -8.25 1.00 -11.97
N PRO A 45 -9.44 1.59 -11.70
CA PRO A 45 -9.74 2.14 -10.40
C PRO A 45 -9.87 0.99 -9.40
N GLY A 46 -8.86 0.79 -8.60
CA GLY A 46 -8.81 -0.24 -7.56
C GLY A 46 -8.32 0.33 -6.23
N GLY A 47 -8.70 -0.32 -5.14
CA GLY A 47 -8.17 0.01 -3.81
C GLY A 47 -6.69 -0.37 -3.71
N VAL A 48 -5.83 0.60 -3.48
CA VAL A 48 -4.37 0.38 -3.36
C VAL A 48 -3.99 -0.11 -1.96
N PHE A 49 -4.88 0.09 -0.99
CA PHE A 49 -4.63 -0.10 0.41
C PHE A 49 -4.34 -1.57 0.78
N ALA A 50 -5.26 -2.49 0.44
CA ALA A 50 -5.10 -3.91 0.75
C ALA A 50 -3.89 -4.56 0.03
N PRO A 51 -3.64 -4.28 -1.27
CA PRO A 51 -2.41 -4.73 -1.91
C PRO A 51 -1.13 -4.16 -1.27
N ALA A 52 -1.16 -2.91 -0.79
CA ALA A 52 -0.01 -2.32 -0.11
C ALA A 52 0.32 -3.04 1.21
N LEU A 53 -0.70 -3.41 1.98
CA LEU A 53 -0.51 -4.22 3.19
C LEU A 53 0.08 -5.60 2.87
N ALA A 54 -0.36 -6.23 1.78
CA ALA A 54 0.17 -7.52 1.33
C ALA A 54 1.65 -7.43 0.91
N VAL A 55 2.05 -6.34 0.22
CA VAL A 55 3.48 -6.09 -0.08
C VAL A 55 4.27 -5.88 1.20
N GLY A 56 3.73 -5.12 2.16
CA GLY A 56 4.34 -4.91 3.46
C GLY A 56 4.52 -6.20 4.26
N ALA A 57 3.51 -7.09 4.24
CA ALA A 57 3.61 -8.41 4.85
C ALA A 57 4.72 -9.27 4.18
N GLY A 58 4.81 -9.24 2.84
CA GLY A 58 5.87 -9.90 2.10
C GLY A 58 7.25 -9.36 2.47
N LEU A 59 7.41 -8.04 2.58
CA LEU A 59 8.65 -7.42 3.04
C LEU A 59 9.03 -7.89 4.45
N GLY A 60 8.04 -7.93 5.37
CA GLY A 60 8.24 -8.46 6.72
C GLY A 60 8.67 -9.91 6.72
N ALA A 61 8.05 -10.75 5.89
CA ALA A 61 8.41 -12.17 5.76
C ALA A 61 9.83 -12.37 5.22
N ASP A 62 10.24 -11.58 4.22
CA ASP A 62 11.61 -11.63 3.69
C ASP A 62 12.63 -11.23 4.76
N ILE A 63 12.32 -10.22 5.60
CA ILE A 63 13.17 -9.81 6.72
C ILE A 63 13.21 -10.91 7.80
N ALA A 64 12.06 -11.51 8.14
CA ALA A 64 11.98 -12.59 9.12
C ALA A 64 12.80 -13.82 8.71
N TYR A 65 12.90 -14.12 7.42
CA TYR A 65 13.75 -15.18 6.89
C TYR A 65 15.23 -14.99 7.24
N PHE A 66 15.71 -13.74 7.29
CA PHE A 66 17.09 -13.41 7.67
C PHE A 66 17.31 -13.32 9.19
N LEU A 67 16.25 -13.13 9.97
CA LEU A 67 16.27 -13.07 11.43
C LEU A 67 15.38 -14.17 12.02
N PRO A 68 15.76 -15.45 11.95
CA PRO A 68 14.93 -16.54 12.46
C PRO A 68 14.71 -16.38 13.96
N GLY A 69 13.44 -16.30 14.37
CA GLY A 69 13.03 -16.15 15.77
C GLY A 69 11.54 -16.46 15.94
N GLU A 70 11.09 -16.61 17.19
CA GLU A 70 9.67 -16.88 17.50
C GLU A 70 8.72 -15.71 17.23
N GLN A 71 9.19 -14.62 16.64
CA GLN A 71 8.42 -13.38 16.44
C GLN A 71 8.14 -13.04 14.98
N ASP A 72 8.07 -14.03 14.11
CA ASP A 72 7.84 -13.82 12.67
C ASP A 72 6.59 -13.00 12.40
N ALA A 73 5.48 -13.27 13.09
CA ALA A 73 4.25 -12.50 12.97
C ALA A 73 4.42 -11.01 13.33
N ALA A 74 5.25 -10.71 14.34
CA ALA A 74 5.53 -9.33 14.73
C ALA A 74 6.29 -8.59 13.63
N ILE A 75 7.26 -9.24 13.00
CA ILE A 75 8.06 -8.67 11.91
C ILE A 75 7.18 -8.44 10.67
N LEU A 76 6.25 -9.35 10.36
CA LEU A 76 5.28 -9.15 9.29
C LEU A 76 4.43 -7.90 9.52
N VAL A 77 3.89 -7.74 10.73
CA VAL A 77 3.05 -6.59 11.09
C VAL A 77 3.84 -5.28 11.01
N LEU A 78 5.09 -5.26 11.46
CA LEU A 78 5.99 -4.11 11.31
C LEU A 78 6.24 -3.78 9.84
N GLY A 79 6.44 -4.79 8.99
CA GLY A 79 6.57 -4.62 7.54
C GLY A 79 5.32 -4.00 6.89
N MET A 80 4.12 -4.44 7.32
CA MET A 80 2.85 -3.87 6.85
C MET A 80 2.73 -2.38 7.17
N VAL A 81 3.04 -1.99 8.42
CA VAL A 81 3.02 -0.58 8.84
C VAL A 81 4.08 0.23 8.12
N ALA A 82 5.30 -0.29 8.02
CA ALA A 82 6.40 0.41 7.36
C ALA A 82 6.05 0.75 5.91
N PHE A 83 5.58 -0.24 5.14
CA PHE A 83 5.24 -0.04 3.74
C PHE A 83 4.06 0.92 3.57
N LEU A 84 3.00 0.77 4.38
CA LEU A 84 1.83 1.63 4.33
C LEU A 84 2.18 3.08 4.69
N ALA A 85 2.95 3.30 5.76
CA ALA A 85 3.38 4.63 6.19
C ALA A 85 4.31 5.29 5.17
N ALA A 86 5.20 4.53 4.53
CA ALA A 86 6.08 5.02 3.48
C ALA A 86 5.30 5.46 2.24
N MET A 87 4.29 4.68 1.83
CA MET A 87 3.49 4.94 0.63
C MET A 87 2.51 6.11 0.82
N THR A 88 1.79 6.14 1.95
CA THR A 88 0.76 7.14 2.22
C THR A 88 1.33 8.43 2.82
N GLN A 89 2.50 8.36 3.42
CA GLN A 89 3.13 9.43 4.22
C GLN A 89 2.24 9.93 5.38
N THR A 90 1.38 9.07 5.89
CA THR A 90 0.50 9.32 7.03
C THR A 90 0.80 8.32 8.16
N PRO A 91 1.84 8.54 8.98
CA PRO A 91 2.31 7.55 9.95
C PRO A 91 1.25 7.20 10.99
N ILE A 92 0.51 8.19 11.50
CA ILE A 92 -0.53 7.96 12.52
C ILE A 92 -1.64 7.05 11.98
N THR A 93 -2.17 7.35 10.81
CA THR A 93 -3.22 6.55 10.18
C THR A 93 -2.73 5.12 9.92
N SER A 94 -1.50 4.96 9.44
CA SER A 94 -0.93 3.66 9.09
C SER A 94 -0.80 2.72 10.28
N PHE A 95 -0.23 3.19 11.41
CA PHE A 95 -0.10 2.31 12.56
C PHE A 95 -1.45 2.01 13.23
N VAL A 96 -2.37 2.99 13.30
CA VAL A 96 -3.70 2.77 13.88
C VAL A 96 -4.47 1.70 13.10
N ILE A 97 -4.49 1.80 11.77
CA ILE A 97 -5.21 0.83 10.94
C ILE A 97 -4.64 -0.58 11.12
N VAL A 98 -3.32 -0.75 11.08
CA VAL A 98 -2.72 -2.07 11.23
C VAL A 98 -2.90 -2.61 12.63
N MET A 99 -2.83 -1.77 13.66
CA MET A 99 -3.10 -2.13 15.05
C MET A 99 -4.54 -2.66 15.20
N GLU A 100 -5.52 -1.97 14.64
CA GLU A 100 -6.93 -2.39 14.68
C GLU A 100 -7.16 -3.69 13.89
N MET A 101 -6.53 -3.83 12.73
CA MET A 101 -6.64 -5.04 11.91
C MET A 101 -6.06 -6.28 12.59
N THR A 102 -5.00 -6.12 13.36
CA THR A 102 -4.32 -7.23 14.05
C THR A 102 -4.83 -7.46 15.48
N ALA A 103 -5.66 -6.55 15.99
CA ALA A 103 -6.16 -6.54 17.37
C ALA A 103 -5.05 -6.68 18.43
N ASN A 104 -3.82 -6.28 18.09
CA ASN A 104 -2.63 -6.44 18.95
C ASN A 104 -2.18 -5.09 19.52
N HIS A 105 -2.78 -4.69 20.61
CA HIS A 105 -2.46 -3.42 21.29
C HIS A 105 -1.09 -3.43 21.99
N GLN A 106 -0.49 -4.59 22.24
CA GLN A 106 0.82 -4.69 22.87
C GLN A 106 1.95 -4.18 21.95
N MET A 107 1.72 -4.17 20.64
CA MET A 107 2.67 -3.68 19.65
C MET A 107 2.56 -2.18 19.34
N LEU A 108 1.78 -1.41 20.11
CA LEU A 108 1.55 0.02 19.86
C LEU A 108 2.86 0.81 19.67
N LEU A 109 3.79 0.69 20.62
CA LEU A 109 5.06 1.44 20.57
C LEU A 109 5.94 1.04 19.40
N PRO A 110 6.21 -0.25 19.14
CA PRO A 110 6.95 -0.68 17.95
C PRO A 110 6.31 -0.22 16.64
N LEU A 111 4.98 -0.29 16.51
CA LEU A 111 4.25 0.14 15.31
C LEU A 111 4.38 1.64 15.08
N MET A 112 4.23 2.45 16.13
CA MET A 112 4.42 3.91 16.05
C MET A 112 5.84 4.25 15.62
N ALA A 113 6.85 3.66 16.25
CA ALA A 113 8.26 3.90 15.92
C ALA A 113 8.55 3.55 14.45
N THR A 114 8.09 2.38 14.01
CA THR A 114 8.26 1.93 12.63
C THR A 114 7.58 2.86 11.64
N ALA A 115 6.34 3.30 11.92
CA ALA A 115 5.61 4.22 11.06
C ALA A 115 6.33 5.57 10.90
N VAL A 116 6.86 6.12 12.00
CA VAL A 116 7.58 7.41 11.98
C VAL A 116 8.89 7.30 11.21
N VAL A 117 9.67 6.24 11.44
CA VAL A 117 10.93 6.00 10.73
C VAL A 117 10.66 5.81 9.24
N ALA A 118 9.70 4.95 8.87
CA ALA A 118 9.34 4.70 7.48
C ALA A 118 8.85 5.98 6.77
N HIS A 119 8.05 6.81 7.45
CA HIS A 119 7.63 8.12 6.94
C HIS A 119 8.82 9.04 6.71
N GLY A 120 9.76 9.15 7.67
CA GLY A 120 10.95 9.99 7.55
C GLY A 120 11.83 9.60 6.37
N VAL A 121 12.09 8.29 6.22
CA VAL A 121 12.86 7.75 5.09
C VAL A 121 12.13 8.00 3.76
N SER A 122 10.84 7.70 3.69
CA SER A 122 10.03 7.90 2.48
C SER A 122 10.03 9.35 2.04
N LYS A 123 9.85 10.29 2.98
CA LYS A 123 9.85 11.73 2.69
C LYS A 123 11.21 12.23 2.16
N SER A 124 12.30 11.61 2.58
CA SER A 124 13.65 11.95 2.09
C SER A 124 13.87 11.48 0.64
N VAL A 125 13.22 10.38 0.24
CA VAL A 125 13.35 9.80 -1.10
C VAL A 125 12.28 10.34 -2.07
N ALA A 126 11.05 10.45 -1.60
CA ALA A 126 9.90 10.89 -2.40
C ALA A 126 9.11 11.95 -1.63
N PRO A 127 9.30 13.25 -1.93
CA PRO A 127 8.66 14.33 -1.17
C PRO A 127 7.14 14.42 -1.37
N LEU A 128 6.59 13.77 -2.40
CA LEU A 128 5.16 13.78 -2.71
C LEU A 128 4.50 12.47 -2.32
N PRO A 129 3.43 12.49 -1.49
CA PRO A 129 2.62 11.32 -1.20
C PRO A 129 2.03 10.71 -2.48
N LEU A 130 1.88 9.38 -2.52
CA LEU A 130 1.36 8.67 -3.67
C LEU A 130 0.01 9.22 -4.15
N TYR A 131 -0.90 9.51 -3.22
CA TYR A 131 -2.23 10.04 -3.55
C TYR A 131 -2.18 11.44 -4.18
N HIS A 132 -1.26 12.30 -3.76
CA HIS A 132 -1.03 13.59 -4.40
C HIS A 132 -0.51 13.43 -5.83
N ALA A 133 0.43 12.52 -6.04
CA ALA A 133 0.96 12.23 -7.37
C ALA A 133 -0.12 11.71 -8.32
N LEU A 134 -1.04 10.89 -7.82
CA LEU A 134 -2.15 10.34 -8.61
C LEU A 134 -3.26 11.37 -8.88
N ALA A 135 -3.53 12.29 -7.95
CA ALA A 135 -4.56 13.32 -8.10
C ALA A 135 -4.15 14.43 -9.08
N HIS A 136 -2.87 14.74 -9.18
CA HIS A 136 -2.36 15.86 -9.98
C HIS A 136 -2.78 15.84 -11.47
N PRO A 137 -2.70 14.73 -12.22
CA PRO A 137 -3.16 14.69 -13.60
C PRO A 137 -4.69 14.80 -13.74
N ALA A 138 -5.47 14.36 -12.75
CA ALA A 138 -6.91 14.48 -12.75
C ALA A 138 -7.35 15.94 -12.52
N LEU A 139 -6.71 16.62 -11.59
CA LEU A 139 -6.97 18.04 -11.30
C LEU A 139 -6.65 18.90 -12.50
N ARG A 140 -5.51 18.71 -13.15
CA ARG A 140 -5.16 19.46 -14.38
C ARG A 140 -6.18 19.29 -15.49
N ARG A 141 -6.72 18.09 -15.67
CA ARG A 141 -7.78 17.83 -16.67
C ARG A 141 -9.11 18.52 -16.30
N ALA A 142 -9.45 18.56 -15.01
CA ALA A 142 -10.63 19.26 -14.54
C ALA A 142 -10.51 20.76 -14.74
N GLU A 143 -9.36 21.35 -14.42
CA GLU A 143 -9.08 22.78 -14.68
C GLU A 143 -9.12 23.12 -16.17
N GLN A 144 -8.56 22.29 -17.04
CA GLN A 144 -8.63 22.50 -18.49
C GLN A 144 -10.07 22.46 -19.02
N LYS A 145 -10.92 21.59 -18.45
CA LYS A 145 -12.35 21.56 -18.83
C LYS A 145 -13.12 22.77 -18.34
N LEU A 146 -12.77 23.32 -17.18
CA LEU A 146 -13.38 24.53 -16.64
C LEU A 146 -12.98 25.80 -17.40
N HIS A 147 -11.75 25.82 -17.93
CA HIS A 147 -11.23 26.95 -18.71
C HIS A 147 -11.40 26.78 -20.22
N ALA A 148 -11.94 25.66 -20.70
CA ALA A 148 -12.34 25.54 -22.09
C ALA A 148 -13.52 26.50 -22.33
N PRO A 149 -13.42 27.46 -23.29
CA PRO A 149 -14.53 28.33 -23.60
C PRO A 149 -15.74 27.46 -23.94
N SER A 150 -16.87 27.71 -23.27
CA SER A 150 -18.13 27.08 -23.62
C SER A 150 -18.36 27.35 -25.10
N ALA A 151 -18.21 26.32 -25.93
CA ALA A 151 -18.59 26.38 -27.32
C ALA A 151 -20.04 26.88 -27.33
N THR A 152 -20.22 28.05 -27.89
CA THR A 152 -21.51 28.69 -28.10
C THR A 152 -22.54 27.65 -28.51
N VAL A 153 -23.54 27.48 -27.67
CA VAL A 153 -24.78 26.81 -28.08
C VAL A 153 -25.35 27.69 -29.20
N ASP A 154 -25.07 27.30 -30.43
CA ASP A 154 -25.68 27.85 -31.62
C ASP A 154 -27.18 27.54 -31.51
N ARG A 155 -27.97 28.52 -31.08
CA ARG A 155 -29.43 28.47 -31.18
C ARG A 155 -29.77 28.59 -32.65
N PRO A 156 -30.46 27.61 -33.27
CA PRO A 156 -31.00 27.84 -34.60
C PRO A 156 -32.01 28.98 -34.51
N ALA A 157 -31.78 30.04 -35.27
CA ALA A 157 -32.75 31.09 -35.52
C ALA A 157 -33.89 30.49 -36.32
N THR A 158 -35.11 30.49 -35.74
CA THR A 158 -36.38 30.29 -36.41
C THR A 158 -36.80 31.53 -37.18
#